data_05e3650d9388338a558bebca8ce02342
#
_entry.id   05e3650d9388338a558bebca8ce02342
#
_cell.length_a   1.000
_cell.length_b   1.000
_cell.length_c   1.000
_cell.angle_alpha   90.00
_cell.angle_beta   90.00
_cell.angle_gamma   90.00
#
_symmetry.space_group_name_H-M   'P 1'
#
loop_
_entity.id
_entity.type
_entity.pdbx_description
1 polymer ?
#
loop_
_entity_poly.entity_id
_entity_poly.type
_entity_poly.pdbx_seq_one_letter_code
_entity_poly.pdbx_strand_id
1 'polypeptide(L)'
;MKKIAQRLAFFLVSASGVAAGIGCSSGADEPYKPQPAWSGKKASLPVPPTIPSTPLKSGDAYTIYGATHQLRSELHNADVTKDPIAITGYIVKTNYADAPACAIHPAGKKDPDNCDAPIPSFWVADSKGDVTGPMVRVIGWARNFAILYDTMKAYSKLKPGEAPKEPITDDILNVPIPFPLPVVGEKVKVTGKYAVSGRNSGDLVSDPVNGVMSQQKIEVVEPSQDKAAFAQKI
;
A
#
# COMPACT_ATOMS: atom_id res chain seq x y z
N MET A 1 36.03 7.47 -42.42
CA MET A 1 35.78 7.71 -43.83
C MET A 1 34.33 7.32 -44.14
N LYS A 2 33.62 8.15 -44.69
CA LYS A 2 32.39 8.33 -45.46
C LYS A 2 31.35 9.18 -44.76
N LYS A 3 31.40 10.44 -45.22
CA LYS A 3 30.36 11.46 -45.16
C LYS A 3 29.19 11.02 -46.03
N ILE A 4 27.97 11.19 -45.55
CA ILE A 4 26.82 11.39 -46.44
C ILE A 4 26.03 12.55 -45.88
N ALA A 5 26.11 13.63 -46.65
CA ALA A 5 25.28 14.80 -46.52
C ALA A 5 24.00 14.58 -47.34
N GLN A 6 22.97 15.39 -47.01
CA GLN A 6 21.91 15.86 -47.92
C GLN A 6 20.50 15.46 -47.46
N ARG A 7 19.48 16.24 -47.66
CA ARG A 7 19.22 17.48 -48.40
C ARG A 7 18.06 18.22 -47.73
N LEU A 8 18.20 19.53 -47.59
CA LEU A 8 17.05 20.43 -47.43
C LEU A 8 16.18 20.38 -48.69
N ALA A 9 14.88 20.25 -48.52
CA ALA A 9 13.90 20.60 -49.55
C ALA A 9 12.95 21.65 -48.91
N PHE A 10 13.16 22.90 -49.33
CA PHE A 10 12.24 24.00 -49.11
C PHE A 10 11.01 23.77 -50.00
N PHE A 11 9.82 23.67 -49.38
CA PHE A 11 8.56 23.85 -50.06
C PHE A 11 7.98 25.19 -49.66
N LEU A 12 8.10 26.16 -50.54
CA LEU A 12 7.33 27.40 -50.57
C LEU A 12 5.93 27.06 -51.05
N VAL A 13 4.95 27.14 -50.16
CA VAL A 13 3.54 27.13 -50.52
C VAL A 13 2.99 28.54 -50.37
N SER A 14 2.68 29.10 -51.52
CA SER A 14 2.06 30.40 -51.71
C SER A 14 0.67 30.43 -51.04
N ALA A 15 0.49 31.29 -50.08
CA ALA A 15 -0.82 31.57 -49.48
C ALA A 15 -1.57 32.57 -50.35
N SER A 16 -2.52 32.10 -51.15
CA SER A 16 -3.52 32.95 -51.80
C SER A 16 -4.58 33.34 -50.79
N GLY A 17 -4.60 34.60 -50.41
CA GLY A 17 -5.61 35.19 -49.54
C GLY A 17 -6.98 35.23 -50.19
N VAL A 18 -7.95 34.65 -49.55
CA VAL A 18 -9.37 34.93 -49.77
C VAL A 18 -9.83 35.74 -48.56
N ALA A 19 -9.92 37.04 -48.70
CA ALA A 19 -10.58 37.92 -47.75
C ALA A 19 -12.09 37.75 -47.89
N ALA A 20 -12.64 36.82 -47.11
CA ALA A 20 -14.09 36.81 -46.87
C ALA A 20 -14.41 37.87 -45.86
N GLY A 21 -14.92 39.01 -46.35
CA GLY A 21 -15.48 40.07 -45.53
C GLY A 21 -16.68 39.54 -44.74
N ILE A 22 -16.46 39.27 -43.48
CA ILE A 22 -17.55 39.07 -42.51
C ILE A 22 -18.06 40.47 -42.20
N GLY A 23 -19.15 40.89 -42.89
CA GLY A 23 -19.87 42.08 -42.54
C GLY A 23 -20.42 41.96 -41.14
N CYS A 24 -19.81 42.65 -40.19
CA CYS A 24 -20.48 42.96 -38.93
C CYS A 24 -21.69 43.80 -39.26
N SER A 25 -22.87 43.21 -39.31
CA SER A 25 -24.10 43.99 -39.27
C SER A 25 -24.10 44.69 -37.92
N SER A 26 -23.89 46.00 -37.91
CA SER A 26 -24.15 46.86 -36.79
C SER A 26 -25.67 46.87 -36.56
N GLY A 27 -26.19 45.76 -36.02
CA GLY A 27 -27.47 45.84 -35.36
C GLY A 27 -27.30 46.86 -34.24
N ALA A 28 -28.11 47.90 -34.23
CA ALA A 28 -28.12 48.83 -33.13
C ALA A 28 -28.23 48.02 -31.83
N ASP A 29 -27.18 48.09 -31.02
CA ASP A 29 -27.15 47.39 -29.73
C ASP A 29 -28.37 47.90 -28.93
N GLU A 30 -29.38 47.05 -28.78
CA GLU A 30 -30.44 47.36 -27.84
C GLU A 30 -29.78 47.61 -26.49
N PRO A 31 -30.11 48.77 -25.85
CA PRO A 31 -29.48 49.08 -24.58
C PRO A 31 -29.75 47.93 -23.61
N TYR A 32 -28.68 47.41 -23.02
CA TYR A 32 -28.72 46.33 -22.02
C TYR A 32 -29.80 46.66 -20.98
N LYS A 33 -30.85 45.87 -20.95
CA LYS A 33 -31.88 45.94 -19.90
C LYS A 33 -31.41 45.00 -18.78
N PRO A 34 -31.03 45.54 -17.60
CA PRO A 34 -30.68 44.72 -16.47
C PRO A 34 -31.83 43.76 -16.18
N GLN A 35 -31.55 42.46 -16.21
CA GLN A 35 -32.51 41.47 -15.72
C GLN A 35 -32.75 41.72 -14.24
N PRO A 36 -34.03 41.69 -13.77
CA PRO A 36 -34.31 41.84 -12.36
C PRO A 36 -33.51 40.79 -11.58
N ALA A 37 -32.94 41.21 -10.45
CA ALA A 37 -32.19 40.29 -9.60
C ALA A 37 -33.06 39.05 -9.33
N TRP A 38 -32.48 37.86 -9.56
CA TRP A 38 -33.19 36.60 -9.40
C TRP A 38 -33.76 36.51 -7.98
N SER A 39 -35.08 36.57 -7.86
CA SER A 39 -35.83 36.50 -6.58
C SER A 39 -36.35 35.07 -6.31
N GLY A 40 -35.87 34.08 -7.05
CA GLY A 40 -36.24 32.68 -6.88
C GLY A 40 -35.79 32.11 -5.55
N LYS A 41 -36.40 31.01 -5.15
CA LYS A 41 -35.96 30.24 -3.98
C LYS A 41 -34.47 29.87 -4.14
N LYS A 42 -33.66 30.17 -3.12
CA LYS A 42 -32.28 29.71 -3.07
C LYS A 42 -32.28 28.22 -3.32
N ALA A 43 -31.50 27.74 -4.28
CA ALA A 43 -31.32 26.33 -4.50
C ALA A 43 -30.85 25.69 -3.17
N SER A 44 -31.56 24.67 -2.72
CA SER A 44 -31.08 23.85 -1.60
C SER A 44 -29.89 23.09 -2.12
N LEU A 45 -28.70 23.50 -1.73
CA LEU A 45 -27.50 22.75 -2.01
C LEU A 45 -27.62 21.38 -1.30
N PRO A 46 -27.26 20.29 -1.97
CA PRO A 46 -27.19 19.00 -1.30
C PRO A 46 -26.24 19.12 -0.11
N VAL A 47 -26.61 18.45 0.99
CA VAL A 47 -25.73 18.39 2.16
C VAL A 47 -24.37 17.85 1.71
N PRO A 48 -23.25 18.56 1.97
CA PRO A 48 -21.95 18.04 1.61
C PRO A 48 -21.77 16.65 2.24
N PRO A 49 -21.24 15.66 1.50
CA PRO A 49 -20.96 14.37 2.09
C PRO A 49 -20.04 14.55 3.31
N THR A 50 -20.39 13.89 4.40
CA THR A 50 -19.56 13.89 5.61
C THR A 50 -18.25 13.21 5.23
N ILE A 51 -17.16 13.97 5.20
CA ILE A 51 -15.82 13.41 5.00
C ILE A 51 -15.54 12.53 6.22
N PRO A 52 -15.23 11.24 6.03
CA PRO A 52 -14.84 10.38 7.14
C PRO A 52 -13.68 11.05 7.88
N SER A 53 -13.84 11.28 9.17
CA SER A 53 -12.82 11.92 10.01
C SER A 53 -11.77 10.91 10.49
N THR A 54 -11.37 9.96 9.64
CA THR A 54 -10.28 9.03 9.99
C THR A 54 -9.00 9.85 10.14
N PRO A 55 -8.40 9.90 11.31
CA PRO A 55 -7.21 10.71 11.53
C PRO A 55 -6.05 10.16 10.70
N LEU A 56 -5.17 11.04 10.24
CA LEU A 56 -3.97 10.65 9.49
C LEU A 56 -2.94 9.93 10.35
N LYS A 57 -2.93 10.23 11.65
CA LYS A 57 -2.02 9.62 12.63
C LYS A 57 -2.75 9.22 13.91
N SER A 58 -2.20 8.21 14.57
CA SER A 58 -2.54 7.80 15.92
C SER A 58 -1.25 7.78 16.73
N GLY A 59 -1.04 8.82 17.56
CA GLY A 59 0.24 9.06 18.20
C GLY A 59 1.32 9.40 17.16
N ASP A 60 2.44 8.69 17.22
CA ASP A 60 3.57 8.82 16.31
C ASP A 60 3.45 7.98 15.02
N ALA A 61 2.47 7.07 14.98
CA ALA A 61 2.24 6.18 13.84
C ALA A 61 1.17 6.74 12.88
N TYR A 62 1.35 6.50 11.59
CA TYR A 62 0.30 6.74 10.62
C TYR A 62 -0.81 5.70 10.75
N THR A 63 -2.05 6.12 10.58
CA THR A 63 -3.16 5.21 10.30
C THR A 63 -2.98 4.62 8.91
N ILE A 64 -3.69 3.56 8.56
CA ILE A 64 -3.63 3.01 7.20
C ILE A 64 -4.18 4.03 6.19
N TYR A 65 -5.26 4.73 6.54
CA TYR A 65 -5.76 5.85 5.76
C TYR A 65 -4.69 6.94 5.59
N GLY A 66 -4.00 7.33 6.67
CA GLY A 66 -2.94 8.32 6.63
C GLY A 66 -1.80 7.91 5.72
N ALA A 67 -1.35 6.66 5.80
CA ALA A 67 -0.28 6.12 4.95
C ALA A 67 -0.70 6.08 3.48
N THR A 68 -1.85 5.51 3.18
CA THR A 68 -2.32 5.33 1.80
C THR A 68 -2.79 6.61 1.14
N HIS A 69 -3.22 7.61 1.90
CA HIS A 69 -3.74 8.86 1.37
C HIS A 69 -2.69 9.97 1.31
N GLN A 70 -1.94 10.15 2.41
CA GLN A 70 -0.98 11.26 2.52
C GLN A 70 0.40 10.90 1.98
N LEU A 71 0.93 9.71 2.31
CA LEU A 71 2.30 9.35 1.94
C LEU A 71 2.43 8.89 0.49
N ARG A 72 1.34 8.52 -0.15
CA ARG A 72 1.34 8.14 -1.56
C ARG A 72 1.21 9.31 -2.52
N SER A 73 0.88 10.51 -2.07
CA SER A 73 0.92 11.67 -2.95
C SER A 73 2.37 11.91 -3.40
N GLU A 74 2.57 12.23 -4.67
CA GLU A 74 3.91 12.51 -5.23
C GLU A 74 4.65 13.61 -4.47
N LEU A 75 3.90 14.54 -3.87
CA LEU A 75 4.43 15.66 -3.10
C LEU A 75 5.09 15.24 -1.77
N HIS A 76 4.69 14.11 -1.18
CA HIS A 76 5.19 13.66 0.12
C HIS A 76 6.04 12.41 0.06
N ASN A 77 6.04 11.72 -1.07
CA ASN A 77 6.67 10.39 -1.19
C ASN A 77 8.20 10.46 -1.10
N ALA A 78 8.83 11.52 -1.61
CA ALA A 78 10.28 11.65 -1.62
C ALA A 78 10.88 11.86 -0.23
N ASP A 79 10.16 12.54 0.66
CA ASP A 79 10.66 12.87 2.00
C ASP A 79 10.39 11.76 3.02
N VAL A 80 9.31 11.00 2.83
CA VAL A 80 8.87 9.98 3.80
C VAL A 80 9.50 8.61 3.55
N THR A 81 9.89 8.29 2.30
CA THR A 81 10.49 7.00 1.96
C THR A 81 11.97 6.88 2.30
N LYS A 82 12.66 7.98 2.67
CA LYS A 82 14.06 7.94 3.10
C LYS A 82 14.23 7.26 4.45
N ASP A 83 13.38 7.61 5.40
CA ASP A 83 13.45 7.12 6.76
C ASP A 83 12.35 6.10 7.05
N PRO A 84 12.57 5.15 7.96
CA PRO A 84 11.52 4.26 8.42
C PRO A 84 10.38 5.05 9.07
N ILE A 85 9.16 4.67 8.75
CA ILE A 85 7.95 5.21 9.37
C ILE A 85 7.24 4.14 10.18
N ALA A 86 6.35 4.54 11.07
CA ALA A 86 5.45 3.64 11.78
C ALA A 86 4.04 3.75 11.21
N ILE A 87 3.40 2.61 10.98
CA ILE A 87 1.95 2.50 10.71
C ILE A 87 1.28 1.73 11.85
N THR A 88 0.01 1.98 12.10
CA THR A 88 -0.78 1.22 13.09
C THR A 88 -2.15 0.88 12.54
N GLY A 89 -2.65 -0.30 12.88
CA GLY A 89 -3.96 -0.80 12.46
C GLY A 89 -4.16 -2.25 12.85
N TYR A 90 -5.28 -2.82 12.40
CA TYR A 90 -5.66 -4.20 12.68
C TYR A 90 -5.21 -5.12 11.56
N ILE A 91 -4.64 -6.27 11.90
CA ILE A 91 -4.38 -7.34 10.94
C ILE A 91 -5.74 -7.91 10.49
N VAL A 92 -6.05 -7.78 9.21
CA VAL A 92 -7.34 -8.21 8.64
C VAL A 92 -7.20 -9.45 7.75
N LYS A 93 -5.99 -9.71 7.27
CA LYS A 93 -5.71 -10.85 6.40
C LYS A 93 -4.26 -11.32 6.58
N THR A 94 -4.05 -12.63 6.46
CA THR A 94 -2.74 -13.27 6.31
C THR A 94 -2.80 -14.23 5.12
N ASN A 95 -1.66 -14.60 4.56
CA ASN A 95 -1.58 -15.62 3.51
C ASN A 95 -0.91 -16.92 4.00
N TYR A 96 -0.92 -17.16 5.31
CA TYR A 96 -0.20 -18.32 5.85
C TYR A 96 -0.78 -19.67 5.38
N ALA A 97 -2.09 -19.70 5.15
CA ALA A 97 -2.76 -20.89 4.61
C ALA A 97 -2.57 -21.08 3.09
N ASP A 98 -2.02 -20.09 2.41
CA ASP A 98 -1.82 -20.14 0.95
C ASP A 98 -0.49 -20.80 0.55
N ALA A 99 0.25 -21.33 1.53
CA ALA A 99 1.53 -21.98 1.29
C ALA A 99 1.34 -23.26 0.44
N PRO A 100 1.97 -23.35 -0.75
CA PRO A 100 1.94 -24.59 -1.52
C PRO A 100 2.77 -25.67 -0.81
N ALA A 101 2.42 -26.92 -1.02
CA ALA A 101 3.09 -28.05 -0.37
C ALA A 101 4.62 -28.09 -0.61
N CYS A 102 5.08 -27.59 -1.77
CA CYS A 102 6.50 -27.50 -2.09
C CYS A 102 7.28 -26.51 -1.23
N ALA A 103 6.60 -25.50 -0.65
CA ALA A 103 7.20 -24.51 0.24
C ALA A 103 7.20 -24.93 1.72
N ILE A 104 6.57 -26.06 2.04
CA ILE A 104 6.52 -26.60 3.40
C ILE A 104 7.61 -27.67 3.54
N HIS A 105 8.81 -27.24 3.90
CA HIS A 105 9.97 -28.09 4.12
C HIS A 105 10.80 -27.52 5.28
N PRO A 106 11.80 -28.26 5.81
CA PRO A 106 12.66 -27.74 6.87
C PRO A 106 13.33 -26.42 6.49
N ALA A 107 13.35 -25.48 7.42
CA ALA A 107 14.06 -24.20 7.24
C ALA A 107 15.56 -24.45 6.92
N GLY A 108 16.20 -23.45 6.29
CA GLY A 108 17.58 -23.54 5.85
C GLY A 108 17.78 -24.21 4.48
N LYS A 109 16.74 -24.76 3.87
CA LYS A 109 16.75 -25.21 2.48
C LYS A 109 16.10 -24.16 1.58
N LYS A 110 16.60 -24.04 0.36
CA LYS A 110 15.96 -23.25 -0.70
C LYS A 110 14.69 -23.96 -1.15
N ASP A 111 13.65 -23.21 -1.45
CA ASP A 111 12.48 -23.76 -2.12
C ASP A 111 12.89 -24.36 -3.47
N PRO A 112 12.24 -25.45 -3.92
CA PRO A 112 12.49 -26.01 -5.24
C PRO A 112 12.30 -24.97 -6.34
N ASP A 113 13.12 -25.03 -7.41
CA ASP A 113 13.08 -24.01 -8.49
C ASP A 113 11.73 -23.93 -9.23
N ASN A 114 10.90 -24.97 -9.12
CA ASN A 114 9.54 -25.02 -9.65
C ASN A 114 8.45 -24.71 -8.61
N CYS A 115 8.84 -24.24 -7.43
CA CYS A 115 7.92 -23.88 -6.37
C CYS A 115 7.56 -22.39 -6.45
N ASP A 116 6.40 -22.09 -6.99
CA ASP A 116 5.86 -20.71 -7.03
C ASP A 116 5.11 -20.43 -5.72
N ALA A 117 5.85 -20.10 -4.67
CA ALA A 117 5.30 -19.80 -3.37
C ALA A 117 5.19 -18.28 -3.16
N PRO A 118 4.05 -17.78 -2.69
CA PRO A 118 3.93 -16.37 -2.33
C PRO A 118 4.79 -16.06 -1.10
N ILE A 119 5.20 -14.81 -0.94
CA ILE A 119 5.94 -14.35 0.23
C ILE A 119 5.01 -14.30 1.45
N PRO A 120 5.42 -14.82 2.62
CA PRO A 120 4.68 -14.67 3.87
C PRO A 120 4.34 -13.22 4.14
N SER A 121 3.07 -12.91 4.26
CA SER A 121 2.57 -11.54 4.37
C SER A 121 1.33 -11.48 5.25
N PHE A 122 1.10 -10.29 5.83
CA PHE A 122 -0.18 -9.95 6.41
C PHE A 122 -0.59 -8.54 5.96
N TRP A 123 -1.86 -8.23 6.06
CA TRP A 123 -2.43 -6.94 5.67
C TRP A 123 -3.04 -6.25 6.86
N VAL A 124 -2.77 -4.96 6.97
CA VAL A 124 -3.21 -4.09 8.06
C VAL A 124 -4.20 -3.07 7.51
N ALA A 125 -5.34 -2.92 8.19
CA ALA A 125 -6.38 -1.93 7.90
C ALA A 125 -6.70 -1.10 9.15
N ASP A 126 -7.38 0.04 8.99
CA ASP A 126 -7.75 0.90 10.12
C ASP A 126 -8.82 0.30 11.01
N SER A 127 -9.71 -0.52 10.45
CA SER A 127 -10.81 -1.13 11.18
C SER A 127 -10.68 -2.65 11.24
N LYS A 128 -11.01 -3.21 12.41
CA LYS A 128 -10.98 -4.67 12.62
C LYS A 128 -11.93 -5.37 11.65
N GLY A 129 -11.41 -6.34 10.89
CA GLY A 129 -12.19 -7.14 9.94
C GLY A 129 -12.52 -6.44 8.61
N ASP A 130 -12.06 -5.22 8.38
CA ASP A 130 -12.25 -4.54 7.10
C ASP A 130 -11.27 -5.06 6.06
N VAL A 131 -11.77 -5.91 5.17
CA VAL A 131 -11.02 -6.47 4.02
C VAL A 131 -11.37 -5.78 2.69
N THR A 132 -12.19 -4.74 2.73
CA THR A 132 -12.70 -4.04 1.53
C THR A 132 -12.09 -2.67 1.35
N GLY A 133 -11.69 -2.03 2.45
CA GLY A 133 -11.03 -0.74 2.45
C GLY A 133 -9.53 -0.81 2.11
N PRO A 134 -8.83 0.32 2.24
CA PRO A 134 -7.38 0.37 2.07
C PRO A 134 -6.67 -0.56 3.07
N MET A 135 -5.73 -1.36 2.56
CA MET A 135 -4.92 -2.27 3.37
C MET A 135 -3.45 -2.18 2.96
N VAL A 136 -2.56 -2.04 3.91
CA VAL A 136 -1.11 -2.07 3.64
C VAL A 136 -0.59 -3.48 3.84
N ARG A 137 0.05 -4.03 2.81
CA ARG A 137 0.74 -5.32 2.89
C ARG A 137 2.06 -5.18 3.63
N VAL A 138 2.28 -6.03 4.63
CA VAL A 138 3.53 -6.08 5.42
C VAL A 138 4.32 -7.30 5.02
N ILE A 139 5.60 -7.09 4.68
CA ILE A 139 6.59 -8.10 4.29
C ILE A 139 7.90 -7.92 5.06
N GLY A 140 8.87 -8.80 4.85
CA GLY A 140 10.22 -8.65 5.40
C GLY A 140 10.38 -9.23 6.80
N TRP A 141 9.41 -9.94 7.34
CA TRP A 141 9.45 -10.56 8.67
C TRP A 141 9.69 -12.07 8.63
N ALA A 142 9.51 -12.70 7.50
CA ALA A 142 9.90 -14.08 7.20
C ALA A 142 10.20 -14.19 5.71
N ARG A 143 11.29 -14.85 5.34
CA ARG A 143 11.72 -14.94 3.93
C ARG A 143 10.82 -15.84 3.08
N ASN A 144 10.38 -16.97 3.67
CA ASN A 144 9.54 -17.96 2.99
C ASN A 144 8.67 -18.72 4.00
N PHE A 145 7.84 -19.62 3.49
CA PHE A 145 6.97 -20.44 4.34
C PHE A 145 7.72 -21.49 5.13
N ALA A 146 8.86 -21.98 4.66
CA ALA A 146 9.65 -22.99 5.38
C ALA A 146 10.06 -22.46 6.76
N ILE A 147 10.64 -21.25 6.84
CA ILE A 147 11.02 -20.66 8.14
C ILE A 147 9.79 -20.32 8.99
N LEU A 148 8.70 -19.87 8.35
CA LEU A 148 7.45 -19.59 9.05
C LEU A 148 6.90 -20.85 9.72
N TYR A 149 6.76 -21.96 8.98
CA TYR A 149 6.22 -23.21 9.52
C TYR A 149 7.11 -23.83 10.59
N ASP A 150 8.43 -23.81 10.42
CA ASP A 150 9.36 -24.27 11.46
C ASP A 150 9.24 -23.42 12.74
N THR A 151 9.08 -22.11 12.58
CA THR A 151 8.83 -21.21 13.72
C THR A 151 7.48 -21.50 14.39
N MET A 152 6.43 -21.70 13.62
CA MET A 152 5.11 -22.10 14.14
C MET A 152 5.20 -23.38 14.95
N LYS A 153 5.89 -24.39 14.42
CA LYS A 153 6.13 -25.68 15.10
C LYS A 153 6.97 -25.51 16.38
N ALA A 154 7.93 -24.62 16.39
CA ALA A 154 8.71 -24.32 17.60
C ALA A 154 7.85 -23.61 18.65
N TYR A 155 7.07 -22.60 18.25
CA TYR A 155 6.23 -21.84 19.16
C TYR A 155 5.05 -22.67 19.71
N SER A 156 4.53 -23.62 18.97
CA SER A 156 3.46 -24.52 19.44
C SER A 156 3.88 -25.43 20.60
N LYS A 157 5.19 -25.62 20.83
CA LYS A 157 5.73 -26.41 21.94
C LYS A 157 5.86 -25.61 23.24
N LEU A 158 5.73 -24.30 23.18
CA LEU A 158 5.78 -23.43 24.37
C LEU A 158 4.49 -23.58 25.19
N LYS A 159 4.63 -23.52 26.52
CA LYS A 159 3.47 -23.50 27.41
C LYS A 159 2.68 -22.17 27.25
N PRO A 160 1.39 -22.18 27.53
CA PRO A 160 0.62 -20.95 27.56
C PRO A 160 1.27 -19.88 28.46
N GLY A 161 1.52 -18.70 27.92
CA GLY A 161 2.19 -17.60 28.61
C GLY A 161 3.71 -17.66 28.65
N GLU A 162 4.33 -18.73 28.12
CA GLU A 162 5.78 -18.83 27.99
C GLU A 162 6.25 -18.16 26.70
N ALA A 163 7.29 -17.33 26.80
CA ALA A 163 7.98 -16.76 25.64
C ALA A 163 9.21 -17.60 25.29
N PRO A 164 9.64 -17.61 24.03
CA PRO A 164 10.90 -18.28 23.65
C PRO A 164 12.07 -17.61 24.37
N LYS A 165 13.02 -18.40 24.85
CA LYS A 165 14.22 -17.89 25.55
C LYS A 165 15.06 -17.01 24.63
N GLU A 166 15.10 -17.37 23.35
CA GLU A 166 15.77 -16.61 22.29
C GLU A 166 14.81 -16.46 21.12
N PRO A 167 14.80 -15.28 20.46
CA PRO A 167 13.98 -15.10 19.28
C PRO A 167 14.49 -15.98 18.14
N ILE A 168 13.57 -16.63 17.44
CA ILE A 168 13.91 -17.31 16.19
C ILE A 168 14.18 -16.21 15.15
N THR A 169 15.36 -16.26 14.55
CA THR A 169 15.81 -15.26 13.57
C THR A 169 15.80 -15.87 12.18
N ASP A 170 15.27 -15.13 11.21
CA ASP A 170 15.47 -15.44 9.79
C ASP A 170 16.91 -15.08 9.44
N ASP A 171 17.72 -16.07 9.13
CA ASP A 171 19.17 -15.96 8.88
C ASP A 171 19.51 -15.22 7.57
N ILE A 172 18.58 -15.17 6.62
CA ILE A 172 18.77 -14.45 5.36
C ILE A 172 18.34 -12.98 5.48
N LEU A 173 17.18 -12.73 6.07
CA LEU A 173 16.70 -11.36 6.28
C LEU A 173 17.39 -10.68 7.47
N ASN A 174 18.04 -11.47 8.33
CA ASN A 174 18.65 -11.03 9.58
C ASN A 174 17.66 -10.26 10.49
N VAL A 175 16.43 -10.77 10.57
CA VAL A 175 15.36 -10.20 11.40
C VAL A 175 14.79 -11.25 12.33
N PRO A 176 14.42 -10.89 13.56
CA PRO A 176 13.70 -11.81 14.45
C PRO A 176 12.28 -12.01 13.92
N ILE A 177 11.85 -13.27 13.89
CA ILE A 177 10.45 -13.60 13.60
C ILE A 177 9.61 -13.21 14.83
N PRO A 178 8.51 -12.48 14.65
CA PRO A 178 7.70 -12.00 15.77
C PRO A 178 7.19 -13.13 16.67
N PHE A 179 7.19 -12.87 17.98
CA PHE A 179 6.52 -13.72 18.96
C PHE A 179 5.52 -12.90 19.77
N PRO A 180 4.26 -13.31 19.83
CA PRO A 180 3.62 -14.33 19.00
C PRO A 180 3.63 -13.93 17.52
N LEU A 181 3.38 -14.92 16.64
CA LEU A 181 3.24 -14.62 15.21
C LEU A 181 2.05 -13.69 14.96
N PRO A 182 2.14 -12.76 14.00
CA PRO A 182 1.05 -11.86 13.65
C PRO A 182 -0.20 -12.63 13.21
N VAL A 183 -1.34 -12.40 13.84
CA VAL A 183 -2.61 -13.07 13.54
C VAL A 183 -3.73 -12.09 13.27
N VAL A 184 -4.73 -12.55 12.52
CA VAL A 184 -5.93 -11.74 12.22
C VAL A 184 -6.62 -11.29 13.51
N GLY A 185 -7.05 -10.03 13.53
CA GLY A 185 -7.72 -9.40 14.68
C GLY A 185 -6.80 -8.73 15.69
N GLU A 186 -5.48 -8.88 15.58
CA GLU A 186 -4.54 -8.11 16.38
C GLU A 186 -4.41 -6.68 15.86
N LYS A 187 -4.26 -5.72 16.77
CA LYS A 187 -3.79 -4.39 16.42
C LYS A 187 -2.29 -4.32 16.60
N VAL A 188 -1.62 -3.88 15.55
CA VAL A 188 -0.18 -3.81 15.50
C VAL A 188 0.31 -2.41 15.18
N LYS A 189 1.54 -2.12 15.64
CA LYS A 189 2.36 -1.01 15.16
C LYS A 189 3.53 -1.61 14.41
N VAL A 190 3.66 -1.28 13.13
CA VAL A 190 4.73 -1.77 12.26
C VAL A 190 5.62 -0.60 11.89
N THR A 191 6.90 -0.70 12.23
CA THR A 191 7.92 0.26 11.81
C THR A 191 8.72 -0.32 10.66
N GLY A 192 8.96 0.46 9.62
CA GLY A 192 9.70 0.01 8.44
C GLY A 192 9.68 1.00 7.30
N LYS A 193 10.09 0.54 6.12
CA LYS A 193 10.06 1.33 4.89
C LYS A 193 8.74 1.13 4.16
N TYR A 194 8.03 2.22 3.90
CA TYR A 194 6.79 2.22 3.14
C TYR A 194 7.04 2.70 1.72
N ALA A 195 6.66 1.91 0.73
CA ALA A 195 6.84 2.21 -0.69
C ALA A 195 5.78 1.51 -1.54
N VAL A 196 5.70 1.83 -2.84
CA VAL A 196 4.84 1.12 -3.80
C VAL A 196 5.31 -0.30 -4.07
N SER A 197 6.58 -0.59 -3.76
CA SER A 197 7.16 -1.94 -3.88
C SER A 197 8.23 -2.15 -2.82
N GLY A 198 8.46 -3.40 -2.45
CA GLY A 198 9.51 -3.83 -1.54
C GLY A 198 10.13 -5.14 -2.02
N ARG A 199 11.33 -5.47 -1.52
CA ARG A 199 11.97 -6.76 -1.78
C ARG A 199 11.94 -7.61 -0.52
N ASN A 200 11.72 -8.90 -0.72
CA ASN A 200 11.82 -9.89 0.33
C ASN A 200 12.66 -11.07 -0.19
N SER A 201 13.85 -11.26 0.36
CA SER A 201 14.77 -12.34 -0.06
C SER A 201 15.06 -12.40 -1.57
N GLY A 202 15.05 -11.24 -2.24
CA GLY A 202 15.26 -11.14 -3.69
C GLY A 202 14.00 -10.93 -4.50
N ASP A 203 12.86 -11.39 -4.04
CA ASP A 203 11.58 -11.27 -4.73
C ASP A 203 11.00 -9.87 -4.59
N LEU A 204 10.44 -9.36 -5.67
CA LEU A 204 9.78 -8.06 -5.71
C LEU A 204 8.29 -8.20 -5.39
N VAL A 205 7.86 -7.52 -4.36
CA VAL A 205 6.44 -7.37 -4.02
C VAL A 205 6.00 -5.96 -4.36
N SER A 206 4.93 -5.81 -5.11
CA SER A 206 4.41 -4.50 -5.49
C SER A 206 2.92 -4.40 -5.20
N ASP A 207 2.52 -3.29 -4.62
CA ASP A 207 1.12 -2.86 -4.50
C ASP A 207 1.04 -1.38 -4.89
N PRO A 208 0.72 -1.09 -6.16
CA PRO A 208 0.64 0.29 -6.62
C PRO A 208 -0.58 1.04 -6.08
N VAL A 209 -1.54 0.36 -5.46
CA VAL A 209 -2.75 0.98 -4.90
C VAL A 209 -2.54 1.38 -3.44
N ASN A 210 -2.13 0.47 -2.58
CA ASN A 210 -2.05 0.71 -1.13
C ASN A 210 -0.63 0.78 -0.59
N GLY A 211 0.35 0.39 -1.40
CA GLY A 211 1.74 0.32 -0.98
C GLY A 211 2.08 -0.93 -0.16
N VAL A 212 3.37 -1.09 0.07
CA VAL A 212 3.98 -2.21 0.79
C VAL A 212 4.83 -1.65 1.93
N MET A 213 4.71 -2.25 3.10
CA MET A 213 5.56 -1.98 4.25
C MET A 213 6.61 -3.09 4.38
N SER A 214 7.88 -2.77 4.13
CA SER A 214 9.00 -3.63 4.46
C SER A 214 9.38 -3.40 5.91
N GLN A 215 9.03 -4.35 6.78
CA GLN A 215 9.11 -4.17 8.23
C GLN A 215 10.57 -4.20 8.74
N GLN A 216 10.80 -3.49 9.83
CA GLN A 216 11.97 -3.58 10.69
C GLN A 216 11.59 -4.01 12.10
N LYS A 217 10.39 -3.61 12.56
CA LYS A 217 9.86 -3.94 13.88
C LYS A 217 8.35 -4.09 13.83
N ILE A 218 7.83 -5.09 14.52
CA ILE A 218 6.40 -5.33 14.74
C ILE A 218 6.14 -5.33 16.24
N GLU A 219 5.17 -4.54 16.68
CA GLU A 219 4.73 -4.46 18.06
C GLU A 219 3.23 -4.74 18.12
N VAL A 220 2.82 -5.70 18.94
CA VAL A 220 1.40 -5.98 19.19
C VAL A 220 0.89 -4.96 20.20
N VAL A 221 -0.04 -4.10 19.77
CA VAL A 221 -0.68 -3.08 20.61
C VAL A 221 -1.90 -3.64 21.33
N GLU A 222 -2.74 -4.39 20.60
CA GLU A 222 -3.91 -5.07 21.14
C GLU A 222 -3.88 -6.53 20.66
N PRO A 223 -3.80 -7.52 21.56
CA PRO A 223 -3.78 -8.92 21.18
C PRO A 223 -5.15 -9.37 20.67
N SER A 224 -5.15 -10.29 19.71
CA SER A 224 -6.39 -10.95 19.28
C SER A 224 -6.90 -11.90 20.35
N GLN A 225 -8.23 -11.98 20.50
CA GLN A 225 -8.87 -12.99 21.34
C GLN A 225 -8.82 -14.39 20.68
N ASP A 226 -8.61 -14.46 19.36
CA ASP A 226 -8.62 -15.70 18.58
C ASP A 226 -7.24 -16.39 18.48
N LYS A 227 -6.27 -16.04 19.31
CA LYS A 227 -4.93 -16.66 19.33
C LYS A 227 -4.95 -18.19 19.41
N ALA A 228 -5.98 -18.75 20.04
CA ALA A 228 -6.14 -20.20 20.13
C ALA A 228 -6.49 -20.87 18.79
N ALA A 229 -7.10 -20.17 17.86
CA ALA A 229 -7.51 -20.73 16.57
C ALA A 229 -6.34 -21.01 15.62
N PHE A 230 -5.23 -20.27 15.79
CA PHE A 230 -4.06 -20.43 14.93
C PHE A 230 -3.18 -21.64 15.34
N ALA A 231 -3.07 -21.89 16.63
CA ALA A 231 -2.33 -23.04 17.16
C ALA A 231 -3.00 -24.42 16.87
N GLN A 232 -4.27 -24.42 16.51
CA GLN A 232 -5.07 -25.65 16.27
C GLN A 232 -5.12 -26.08 14.80
N LYS A 233 -4.58 -25.30 13.85
CA LYS A 233 -4.67 -25.60 12.40
C LYS A 233 -3.34 -26.08 11.76
N ILE A 234 -2.39 -26.49 12.56
CA ILE A 234 -1.10 -27.05 12.08
C ILE A 234 -1.11 -28.56 12.24
#